data_eee6b71ec96857e169ae03e75d36f22c
#
_entry.id   eee6b71ec96857e169ae03e75d36f22c
#
_cell.length_a   1.000
_cell.length_b   1.000
_cell.length_c   1.000
_cell.angle_alpha   90.00
_cell.angle_beta   90.00
_cell.angle_gamma   90.00
#
_symmetry.space_group_name_H-M   'P 1'
#
loop_
_entity.id
_entity.type
_entity.pdbx_description
1 polymer ?
#
loop_
_entity_poly.entity_id
_entity_poly.type
_entity_poly.pdbx_seq_one_letter_code
_entity_poly.pdbx_strand_id
1 'polypeptide(L)'
;GKGTDEFVEFILEPQVTGLLSAPEEEEGEVCPAHFGIDESGKGDYFGPLVIAGVYADARIGAALRKLGVCDSKLVSTSSRIRSLAEGIRKVPDIRFHLVSIGPERYNQLYPEFKNLNRFLAWGHATVIEGLVGKVPDCPMALSDQFANPFVLKRALAAKKLAIRLEQRTKAESDVAV
;
A
#
# COMPACT_ATOMS: atom_id res chain seq x y z
N GLY A 1 24.04 -36.29 29.48
CA GLY A 1 23.67 -37.47 28.75
C GLY A 1 23.44 -37.17 27.29
N LYS A 2 23.38 -38.16 26.40
CA LYS A 2 23.25 -38.02 24.96
C LYS A 2 22.11 -37.07 24.46
N GLY A 3 21.04 -36.93 25.25
CA GLY A 3 19.92 -36.05 24.85
C GLY A 3 20.15 -34.56 25.02
N THR A 4 21.17 -34.16 25.79
CA THR A 4 21.54 -32.74 25.98
C THR A 4 22.32 -32.19 24.78
N ASP A 5 23.16 -33.04 24.20
CA ASP A 5 24.02 -32.65 23.08
C ASP A 5 23.18 -32.51 21.79
N GLU A 6 22.23 -33.42 21.54
CA GLU A 6 21.26 -33.32 20.43
C GLU A 6 20.34 -32.10 20.57
N PHE A 7 19.91 -31.76 21.81
CA PHE A 7 19.08 -30.57 22.01
C PHE A 7 19.86 -29.28 21.73
N VAL A 8 21.13 -29.22 22.12
CA VAL A 8 21.99 -28.07 21.82
C VAL A 8 22.27 -27.98 20.36
N GLU A 9 22.62 -29.08 19.66
CA GLU A 9 23.00 -29.08 18.25
C GLU A 9 21.83 -28.84 17.29
N PHE A 10 20.64 -29.39 17.57
CA PHE A 10 19.50 -29.33 16.66
C PHE A 10 18.43 -28.27 16.99
N ILE A 11 18.36 -27.83 18.24
CA ILE A 11 17.29 -26.90 18.67
C ILE A 11 17.87 -25.59 19.18
N LEU A 12 18.87 -25.60 20.03
CA LEU A 12 19.39 -24.40 20.68
C LEU A 12 20.34 -23.60 19.75
N GLU A 13 21.27 -24.28 19.08
CA GLU A 13 22.22 -23.60 18.20
C GLU A 13 21.54 -22.90 17.00
N PRO A 14 20.61 -23.51 16.26
CA PRO A 14 19.94 -22.79 15.17
C PRO A 14 19.05 -21.63 15.65
N GLN A 15 18.45 -21.74 16.82
CA GLN A 15 17.63 -20.66 17.38
C GLN A 15 18.46 -19.52 17.96
N VAL A 16 19.58 -19.84 18.62
CA VAL A 16 20.46 -18.83 19.22
C VAL A 16 21.34 -18.17 18.16
N THR A 17 21.83 -18.91 17.18
CA THR A 17 22.57 -18.34 16.05
C THR A 17 21.67 -17.51 15.14
N GLY A 18 20.42 -17.91 14.93
CA GLY A 18 19.41 -17.10 14.23
C GLY A 18 19.00 -15.82 14.97
N LEU A 19 19.15 -15.80 16.32
CA LEU A 19 18.90 -14.62 17.15
C LEU A 19 20.12 -13.70 17.27
N LEU A 20 21.34 -14.23 17.06
CA LEU A 20 22.61 -13.49 17.18
C LEU A 20 23.22 -13.09 15.83
N SER A 21 22.77 -13.65 14.73
CA SER A 21 23.00 -13.05 13.43
C SER A 21 22.22 -11.74 13.43
N ALA A 22 22.92 -10.61 13.53
CA ALA A 22 22.36 -9.34 13.11
C ALA A 22 21.68 -9.59 11.76
N PRO A 23 20.44 -9.08 11.54
CA PRO A 23 19.87 -9.18 10.20
C PRO A 23 20.94 -8.66 9.26
N GLU A 24 21.45 -9.51 8.39
CA GLU A 24 22.15 -9.03 7.21
C GLU A 24 21.26 -7.93 6.68
N GLU A 25 21.79 -6.70 6.59
CA GLU A 25 21.10 -5.63 5.90
C GLU A 25 20.89 -6.20 4.50
N GLU A 26 19.71 -6.83 4.27
CA GLU A 26 19.23 -7.13 2.94
C GLU A 26 19.42 -5.81 2.22
N GLU A 27 20.32 -5.77 1.24
CA GLU A 27 20.49 -4.61 0.35
C GLU A 27 19.08 -4.32 -0.16
N GLY A 28 18.44 -3.35 0.49
CA GLY A 28 17.02 -3.16 0.42
C GLY A 28 16.66 -2.97 -1.05
N GLU A 29 15.80 -3.85 -1.54
CA GLU A 29 15.26 -3.78 -2.89
C GLU A 29 14.96 -2.31 -3.18
N VAL A 30 15.70 -1.74 -4.14
CA VAL A 30 15.64 -0.31 -4.43
C VAL A 30 14.22 -0.01 -4.86
N CYS A 31 13.45 0.59 -3.96
CA CYS A 31 12.08 1.01 -4.25
C CYS A 31 12.14 2.07 -5.36
N PRO A 32 11.78 1.76 -6.62
CA PRO A 32 11.74 2.77 -7.67
C PRO A 32 10.70 3.81 -7.32
N ALA A 33 10.91 5.05 -7.74
CA ALA A 33 9.94 6.12 -7.49
C ALA A 33 8.58 5.79 -8.13
N HIS A 34 7.53 5.71 -7.33
CA HIS A 34 6.17 5.38 -7.81
C HIS A 34 5.09 5.88 -6.86
N PHE A 35 3.86 5.87 -7.33
CA PHE A 35 2.65 5.96 -6.50
C PHE A 35 2.16 4.56 -6.17
N GLY A 36 2.01 4.23 -4.88
CA GLY A 36 1.27 3.05 -4.44
C GLY A 36 -0.17 3.42 -4.13
N ILE A 37 -1.15 2.65 -4.60
CA ILE A 37 -2.57 2.95 -4.41
C ILE A 37 -3.33 1.69 -3.99
N ASP A 38 -4.14 1.82 -2.93
CA ASP A 38 -5.02 0.77 -2.45
C ASP A 38 -6.35 1.34 -1.91
N GLU A 39 -7.33 0.46 -1.66
CA GLU A 39 -8.62 0.81 -1.09
C GLU A 39 -8.89 0.10 0.24
N SER A 40 -9.65 0.76 1.11
CA SER A 40 -10.19 0.22 2.36
C SER A 40 -11.69 0.49 2.47
N GLY A 41 -12.41 -0.39 3.17
CA GLY A 41 -13.86 -0.28 3.34
C GLY A 41 -14.68 -0.80 2.16
N LYS A 42 -14.06 -1.51 1.22
CA LYS A 42 -14.77 -2.20 0.14
C LYS A 42 -15.62 -3.33 0.71
N GLY A 43 -16.95 -3.18 0.55
CA GLY A 43 -17.93 -4.11 1.11
C GLY A 43 -18.37 -3.81 2.54
N ASP A 44 -17.83 -2.82 3.20
CA ASP A 44 -18.30 -2.35 4.49
C ASP A 44 -19.67 -1.68 4.35
N TYR A 45 -20.59 -2.05 5.24
CA TYR A 45 -21.96 -1.53 5.18
C TYR A 45 -22.09 -0.13 5.81
N PHE A 46 -21.37 0.14 6.87
CA PHE A 46 -21.49 1.38 7.65
C PHE A 46 -20.28 2.32 7.52
N GLY A 47 -19.16 1.81 7.05
CA GLY A 47 -17.93 2.59 6.92
C GLY A 47 -17.82 3.34 5.60
N PRO A 48 -16.92 4.32 5.49
CA PRO A 48 -16.59 4.93 4.21
C PRO A 48 -15.76 3.99 3.35
N LEU A 49 -15.97 4.05 2.04
CA LEU A 49 -14.98 3.58 1.08
C LEU A 49 -13.86 4.63 1.02
N VAL A 50 -12.65 4.23 1.34
CA VAL A 50 -11.47 5.10 1.29
C VAL A 50 -10.51 4.54 0.25
N ILE A 51 -10.08 5.39 -0.68
CA ILE A 51 -9.02 5.08 -1.63
C ILE A 51 -7.88 6.02 -1.31
N ALA A 52 -6.71 5.48 -1.05
CA ALA A 52 -5.53 6.24 -0.69
C ALA A 52 -4.38 5.96 -1.65
N GLY A 53 -3.50 6.92 -1.80
CA GLY A 53 -2.27 6.74 -2.54
C GLY A 53 -1.13 7.51 -1.91
N VAL A 54 0.06 6.96 -2.00
CA VAL A 54 1.30 7.51 -1.45
C VAL A 54 2.36 7.53 -2.54
N TYR A 55 3.15 8.60 -2.57
CA TYR A 55 4.41 8.62 -3.32
C TYR A 55 5.50 7.98 -2.47
N ALA A 56 6.23 7.05 -3.03
CA ALA A 56 7.43 6.47 -2.44
C ALA A 56 8.60 6.48 -3.44
N ASP A 57 9.77 6.78 -2.92
CA ASP A 57 11.08 6.56 -3.52
C ASP A 57 11.93 5.71 -2.58
N ALA A 58 13.18 5.44 -2.91
CA ALA A 58 14.07 4.63 -2.08
C ALA A 58 14.18 5.15 -0.64
N ARG A 59 14.25 6.49 -0.46
CA ARG A 59 14.39 7.13 0.85
C ARG A 59 13.10 7.02 1.67
N ILE A 60 11.97 7.36 1.06
CA ILE A 60 10.65 7.29 1.71
C ILE A 60 10.31 5.83 2.02
N GLY A 61 10.53 4.90 1.08
CA GLY A 61 10.33 3.47 1.29
C GLY A 61 11.13 2.92 2.46
N ALA A 62 12.40 3.29 2.60
CA ALA A 62 13.24 2.92 3.74
C ALA A 62 12.68 3.49 5.07
N ALA A 63 12.19 4.74 5.07
CA ALA A 63 11.59 5.35 6.25
C ALA A 63 10.27 4.64 6.64
N LEU A 64 9.43 4.27 5.69
CA LEU A 64 8.19 3.53 5.93
C LEU A 64 8.48 2.13 6.50
N ARG A 65 9.44 1.40 5.95
CA ARG A 65 9.89 0.10 6.50
C ARG A 65 10.39 0.23 7.93
N LYS A 66 11.20 1.25 8.22
CA LYS A 66 11.72 1.53 9.58
C LYS A 66 10.60 1.84 10.58
N LEU A 67 9.49 2.44 10.15
CA LEU A 67 8.29 2.64 10.97
C LEU A 67 7.52 1.34 11.23
N GLY A 68 7.84 0.26 10.52
CA GLY A 68 7.14 -1.01 10.58
C GLY A 68 5.84 -1.01 9.78
N VAL A 69 5.79 -0.23 8.70
CA VAL A 69 4.71 -0.34 7.70
C VAL A 69 4.80 -1.72 7.05
N CYS A 70 3.69 -2.42 7.00
CA CYS A 70 3.57 -3.78 6.48
C CYS A 70 2.15 -3.99 5.95
N ASP A 71 1.88 -5.14 5.34
CA ASP A 71 0.53 -5.53 4.91
C ASP A 71 -0.49 -5.26 6.02
N SER A 72 -1.52 -4.50 5.70
CA SER A 72 -2.58 -4.07 6.63
C SER A 72 -3.29 -5.24 7.31
N LYS A 73 -3.34 -6.40 6.67
CA LYS A 73 -3.91 -7.65 7.22
C LYS A 73 -3.13 -8.18 8.42
N LEU A 74 -1.85 -7.77 8.55
CA LEU A 74 -1.00 -8.13 9.69
C LEU A 74 -1.14 -7.16 10.87
N VAL A 75 -1.84 -6.03 10.69
CA VAL A 75 -2.03 -5.01 11.73
C VAL A 75 -3.35 -5.25 12.45
N SER A 76 -3.29 -5.92 13.59
CA SER A 76 -4.48 -6.44 14.31
C SER A 76 -5.17 -5.45 15.24
N THR A 77 -4.56 -4.30 15.58
CA THR A 77 -5.11 -3.38 16.57
C THR A 77 -5.31 -1.96 16.06
N SER A 78 -6.44 -1.35 16.42
CA SER A 78 -6.74 0.04 16.05
C SER A 78 -5.71 1.05 16.59
N SER A 79 -5.10 0.77 17.74
CA SER A 79 -4.03 1.62 18.29
C SER A 79 -2.78 1.59 17.40
N ARG A 80 -2.39 0.41 16.91
CA ARG A 80 -1.25 0.27 16.00
C ARG A 80 -1.51 0.96 14.66
N ILE A 81 -2.72 0.82 14.09
CA ILE A 81 -3.13 1.51 12.86
C ILE A 81 -2.99 3.03 13.03
N ARG A 82 -3.47 3.59 14.13
CA ARG A 82 -3.36 5.04 14.41
C ARG A 82 -1.91 5.47 14.55
N SER A 83 -1.11 4.72 15.31
CA SER A 83 0.31 5.02 15.50
C SER A 83 1.08 5.01 14.16
N LEU A 84 0.83 4.00 13.31
CA LEU A 84 1.42 3.94 11.98
C LEU A 84 0.98 5.13 11.11
N ALA A 85 -0.31 5.44 11.08
CA ALA A 85 -0.83 6.56 10.31
C ALA A 85 -0.24 7.92 10.75
N GLU A 86 -0.02 8.11 12.06
CA GLU A 86 0.65 9.31 12.58
C GLU A 86 2.14 9.32 12.20
N GLY A 87 2.80 8.18 12.27
CA GLY A 87 4.21 8.03 11.87
C GLY A 87 4.40 8.32 10.38
N ILE A 88 3.57 7.73 9.52
CA ILE A 88 3.59 7.95 8.07
C ILE A 88 3.46 9.43 7.74
N ARG A 89 2.53 10.15 8.35
CA ARG A 89 2.32 11.58 8.10
C ARG A 89 3.52 12.45 8.50
N LYS A 90 4.40 11.96 9.38
CA LYS A 90 5.60 12.65 9.84
C LYS A 90 6.85 12.34 9.01
N VAL A 91 6.77 11.39 8.07
CA VAL A 91 7.90 11.10 7.17
C VAL A 91 8.20 12.35 6.33
N PRO A 92 9.45 12.84 6.34
CA PRO A 92 9.81 14.00 5.54
C PRO A 92 9.51 13.79 4.06
N ASP A 93 8.97 14.82 3.42
CA ASP A 93 8.61 14.84 2.00
C ASP A 93 7.56 13.81 1.56
N ILE A 94 6.91 13.10 2.49
CA ILE A 94 5.80 12.22 2.15
C ILE A 94 4.74 13.00 1.38
N ARG A 95 4.27 12.44 0.28
CA ARG A 95 3.13 12.97 -0.48
C ARG A 95 2.08 11.88 -0.57
N PHE A 96 0.90 12.20 -0.12
CA PHE A 96 -0.25 11.30 -0.21
C PHE A 96 -1.49 12.06 -0.68
N HIS A 97 -2.41 11.34 -1.25
CA HIS A 97 -3.76 11.80 -1.56
C HIS A 97 -4.75 10.72 -1.20
N LEU A 98 -5.93 11.13 -0.74
CA LEU A 98 -6.99 10.20 -0.39
C LEU A 98 -8.36 10.73 -0.83
N VAL A 99 -9.22 9.82 -1.19
CA VAL A 99 -10.65 10.06 -1.46
C VAL A 99 -11.43 9.22 -0.46
N SER A 100 -12.24 9.89 0.37
CA SER A 100 -13.12 9.23 1.33
C SER A 100 -14.57 9.43 0.90
N ILE A 101 -15.30 8.34 0.73
CA ILE A 101 -16.67 8.31 0.22
C ILE A 101 -17.54 7.68 1.28
N GLY A 102 -18.24 8.51 2.05
CA GLY A 102 -19.19 8.05 3.07
C GLY A 102 -20.39 7.33 2.42
N PRO A 103 -21.18 6.57 3.21
CA PRO A 103 -22.31 5.77 2.70
C PRO A 103 -23.33 6.56 1.90
N GLU A 104 -23.67 7.77 2.35
CA GLU A 104 -24.60 8.63 1.62
C GLU A 104 -24.06 9.01 0.23
N ARG A 105 -22.82 9.47 0.18
CA ARG A 105 -22.18 9.84 -1.08
C ARG A 105 -21.95 8.62 -1.99
N TYR A 106 -21.67 7.48 -1.40
CA TYR A 106 -21.58 6.21 -2.13
C TYR A 106 -22.90 5.90 -2.85
N ASN A 107 -24.03 5.97 -2.14
CA ASN A 107 -25.33 5.69 -2.70
C ASN A 107 -25.75 6.69 -3.80
N GLN A 108 -25.29 7.93 -3.72
CA GLN A 108 -25.52 8.93 -4.76
C GLN A 108 -24.68 8.66 -6.03
N LEU A 109 -23.41 8.29 -5.87
CA LEU A 109 -22.49 8.12 -6.99
C LEU A 109 -22.61 6.76 -7.68
N TYR A 110 -22.81 5.69 -6.90
CA TYR A 110 -22.78 4.33 -7.42
C TYR A 110 -23.72 4.09 -8.62
N PRO A 111 -24.95 4.63 -8.66
CA PRO A 111 -25.84 4.48 -9.83
C PRO A 111 -25.28 4.99 -11.14
N GLU A 112 -24.41 6.01 -11.11
CA GLU A 112 -23.75 6.55 -12.30
C GLU A 112 -22.76 5.55 -12.90
N PHE A 113 -22.06 4.80 -12.06
CA PHE A 113 -21.08 3.81 -12.49
C PHE A 113 -21.70 2.46 -12.81
N LYS A 114 -22.79 2.07 -12.12
CA LYS A 114 -23.54 0.80 -12.27
C LYS A 114 -22.67 -0.45 -12.08
N ASN A 115 -21.44 -0.29 -11.63
CA ASN A 115 -20.46 -1.36 -11.48
C ASN A 115 -19.37 -0.94 -10.50
N LEU A 116 -19.12 -1.75 -9.45
CA LEU A 116 -18.15 -1.45 -8.41
C LEU A 116 -16.74 -1.27 -8.97
N ASN A 117 -16.32 -2.10 -9.91
CA ASN A 117 -14.98 -1.99 -10.49
C ASN A 117 -14.76 -0.67 -11.25
N ARG A 118 -15.80 -0.14 -11.92
CA ARG A 118 -15.74 1.18 -12.54
C ARG A 118 -15.68 2.29 -11.50
N PHE A 119 -16.41 2.14 -10.42
CA PHE A 119 -16.41 3.10 -9.32
C PHE A 119 -15.05 3.15 -8.63
N LEU A 120 -14.48 1.99 -8.32
CA LEU A 120 -13.11 1.90 -7.78
C LEU A 120 -12.09 2.51 -8.75
N ALA A 121 -12.15 2.16 -10.04
CA ALA A 121 -11.23 2.71 -11.03
C ALA A 121 -11.30 4.23 -11.13
N TRP A 122 -12.49 4.82 -11.04
CA TRP A 122 -12.65 6.28 -10.95
C TRP A 122 -11.97 6.83 -9.70
N GLY A 123 -12.15 6.19 -8.55
CA GLY A 123 -11.54 6.61 -7.30
C GLY A 123 -10.01 6.52 -7.34
N HIS A 124 -9.46 5.40 -7.81
CA HIS A 124 -8.00 5.23 -8.02
C HIS A 124 -7.45 6.29 -8.99
N ALA A 125 -8.12 6.51 -10.13
CA ALA A 125 -7.71 7.55 -11.08
C ALA A 125 -7.76 8.96 -10.47
N THR A 126 -8.73 9.23 -9.58
CA THR A 126 -8.82 10.52 -8.87
C THR A 126 -7.69 10.69 -7.85
N VAL A 127 -7.31 9.63 -7.15
CA VAL A 127 -6.16 9.64 -6.23
C VAL A 127 -4.85 9.86 -7.02
N ILE A 128 -4.66 9.15 -8.13
CA ILE A 128 -3.48 9.32 -8.99
C ILE A 128 -3.41 10.76 -9.54
N GLU A 129 -4.53 11.33 -9.99
CA GLU A 129 -4.60 12.73 -10.45
C GLU A 129 -4.12 13.71 -9.35
N GLY A 130 -4.60 13.52 -8.12
CA GLY A 130 -4.17 14.33 -6.98
C GLY A 130 -2.71 14.16 -6.61
N LEU A 131 -2.13 12.98 -6.82
CA LEU A 131 -0.70 12.71 -6.62
C LEU A 131 0.16 13.29 -7.74
N VAL A 132 -0.26 13.16 -9.01
CA VAL A 132 0.42 13.79 -10.16
C VAL A 132 0.49 15.30 -9.99
N GLY A 133 -0.57 15.92 -9.45
CA GLY A 133 -0.56 17.34 -9.12
C GLY A 133 0.47 17.74 -8.05
N LYS A 134 0.92 16.80 -7.22
CA LYS A 134 1.94 17.02 -6.17
C LYS A 134 3.34 16.59 -6.58
N VAL A 135 3.46 15.56 -7.41
CA VAL A 135 4.72 14.98 -7.91
C VAL A 135 4.57 14.67 -9.40
N PRO A 136 4.65 15.70 -10.27
CA PRO A 136 4.40 15.55 -11.71
C PRO A 136 5.36 14.59 -12.41
N ASP A 137 6.59 14.49 -11.92
CA ASP A 137 7.68 13.71 -12.53
C ASP A 137 7.70 12.24 -12.07
N CYS A 138 6.70 11.80 -11.29
CA CYS A 138 6.63 10.40 -10.87
C CYS A 138 6.39 9.49 -12.08
N PRO A 139 7.25 8.48 -12.31
CA PRO A 139 7.22 7.72 -13.56
C PRO A 139 6.08 6.71 -13.66
N MET A 140 5.57 6.23 -12.51
CA MET A 140 4.60 5.15 -12.52
C MET A 140 3.66 5.14 -11.33
N ALA A 141 2.53 4.46 -11.49
CA ALA A 141 1.59 4.13 -10.44
C ALA A 141 1.45 2.60 -10.33
N LEU A 142 1.51 2.08 -9.11
CA LEU A 142 1.28 0.69 -8.75
C LEU A 142 -0.03 0.58 -7.98
N SER A 143 -0.89 -0.34 -8.39
CA SER A 143 -2.18 -0.59 -7.74
C SER A 143 -2.42 -2.07 -7.59
N ASP A 144 -3.10 -2.49 -6.52
CA ASP A 144 -3.62 -3.84 -6.47
C ASP A 144 -4.62 -4.11 -7.61
N GLN A 145 -4.63 -5.34 -8.10
CA GLN A 145 -5.47 -5.74 -9.22
C GLN A 145 -6.87 -6.13 -8.72
N PHE A 146 -7.77 -5.17 -8.62
CA PHE A 146 -9.17 -5.41 -8.21
C PHE A 146 -10.10 -5.76 -9.38
N ALA A 147 -9.66 -5.58 -10.63
CA ALA A 147 -10.47 -5.79 -11.84
C ALA A 147 -9.60 -6.07 -13.07
N ASN A 148 -10.26 -6.20 -14.23
CA ASN A 148 -9.53 -6.22 -15.50
C ASN A 148 -8.70 -4.93 -15.66
N PRO A 149 -7.39 -5.04 -16.00
CA PRO A 149 -6.48 -3.89 -16.10
C PRO A 149 -6.95 -2.76 -17.01
N PHE A 150 -7.75 -3.06 -18.02
CA PHE A 150 -8.31 -2.04 -18.92
C PHE A 150 -9.28 -1.08 -18.24
N VAL A 151 -9.92 -1.47 -17.13
CA VAL A 151 -10.92 -0.63 -16.45
C VAL A 151 -10.23 0.61 -15.85
N LEU A 152 -9.11 0.42 -15.13
CA LEU A 152 -8.35 1.52 -14.55
C LEU A 152 -7.61 2.33 -15.63
N LYS A 153 -7.03 1.68 -16.63
CA LYS A 153 -6.42 2.38 -17.77
C LYS A 153 -7.39 3.33 -18.46
N ARG A 154 -8.65 2.89 -18.67
CA ARG A 154 -9.70 3.72 -19.24
C ARG A 154 -10.07 4.90 -18.35
N ALA A 155 -10.11 4.71 -17.04
CA ALA A 155 -10.38 5.80 -16.10
C ALA A 155 -9.27 6.85 -16.10
N LEU A 156 -7.98 6.44 -16.18
CA LEU A 156 -6.83 7.35 -16.33
C LEU A 156 -6.90 8.13 -17.65
N ALA A 157 -7.21 7.44 -18.75
CA ALA A 157 -7.35 8.08 -20.07
C ALA A 157 -8.47 9.13 -20.08
N ALA A 158 -9.61 8.86 -19.43
CA ALA A 158 -10.70 9.80 -19.29
C ALA A 158 -10.29 11.09 -18.55
N LYS A 159 -9.32 10.99 -17.63
CA LYS A 159 -8.71 12.12 -16.90
C LYS A 159 -7.49 12.72 -17.62
N LYS A 160 -7.14 12.22 -18.81
CA LYS A 160 -5.95 12.63 -19.58
C LYS A 160 -4.62 12.47 -18.83
N LEU A 161 -4.54 11.48 -17.95
CA LEU A 161 -3.34 11.18 -17.19
C LEU A 161 -2.43 10.23 -17.98
N ALA A 162 -1.24 10.72 -18.32
CA ALA A 162 -0.20 9.97 -19.01
C ALA A 162 0.84 9.45 -18.02
N ILE A 163 0.43 8.47 -17.19
CA ILE A 163 1.33 7.80 -16.25
C ILE A 163 1.41 6.31 -16.58
N ARG A 164 2.58 5.71 -16.43
CA ARG A 164 2.74 4.25 -16.54
C ARG A 164 1.97 3.60 -15.39
N LEU A 165 0.97 2.77 -15.72
CA LEU A 165 0.21 2.00 -14.74
C LEU A 165 0.72 0.57 -14.71
N GLU A 166 1.07 0.10 -13.52
CA GLU A 166 1.30 -1.31 -13.19
C GLU A 166 0.23 -1.79 -12.22
N GLN A 167 -0.33 -2.98 -12.48
CA GLN A 167 -1.28 -3.63 -11.60
C GLN A 167 -0.74 -5.03 -11.29
N ARG A 168 -0.65 -5.34 -10.00
CA ARG A 168 -0.17 -6.64 -9.51
C ARG A 168 -1.21 -7.25 -8.58
N THR A 169 -1.37 -8.56 -8.63
CA THR A 169 -2.01 -9.30 -7.54
C THR A 169 -1.09 -9.29 -6.33
N LYS A 170 -1.61 -9.01 -5.15
CA LYS A 170 -0.84 -8.86 -3.91
C LYS A 170 0.16 -7.68 -3.98
N ALA A 171 -0.27 -6.55 -4.51
CA ALA A 171 0.54 -5.34 -4.56
C ALA A 171 0.87 -4.80 -3.16
N GLU A 172 0.14 -5.24 -2.12
CA GLU A 172 0.40 -4.95 -0.71
C GLU A 172 1.79 -5.44 -0.20
N SER A 173 2.52 -6.22 -1.00
CA SER A 173 3.92 -6.52 -0.73
C SER A 173 4.84 -5.31 -0.96
N ASP A 174 4.39 -4.32 -1.71
CA ASP A 174 5.10 -3.05 -1.86
C ASP A 174 4.76 -2.12 -0.70
N VAL A 175 5.78 -1.45 -0.15
CA VAL A 175 5.63 -0.59 1.03
C VAL A 175 4.79 0.67 0.81
N ALA A 176 4.50 1.02 -0.44
CA ALA A 176 3.67 2.18 -0.81
C ALA A 176 2.22 1.80 -1.12
N VAL A 177 1.88 0.52 -1.27
CA VAL A 177 0.52 -0.02 -1.48
C VAL A 177 -0.09 -0.63 -0.20
#